data_146c7f52611aac4b869e091dc3f3a216
#
_entry.id   146c7f52611aac4b869e091dc3f3a216
#
_cell.length_a   1.000
_cell.length_b   1.000
_cell.length_c   1.000
_cell.angle_alpha   90.00
_cell.angle_beta   90.00
_cell.angle_gamma   90.00
#
_symmetry.space_group_name_H-M   'P 1'
#
loop_
_entity.id
_entity.type
_entity.pdbx_description
1 polymer ?
#
loop_
_entity_poly.entity_id
_entity_poly.type
_entity_poly.pdbx_seq_one_letter_code
_entity_poly.pdbx_strand_id
1 'polypeptide(L)' 'MATKSFSIRIEEEMLDKLHVVADYEGRSANSQVLILIRDCIEQYEAKHGTIGTRGA' A
#
# COMPACT_ATOMS: atom_id res chain seq x y z
N MET A 1 -11.25 -13.41 -6.66
CA MET A 1 -10.85 -12.91 -5.35
C MET A 1 -11.64 -11.67 -5.00
N ALA A 2 -12.15 -11.60 -3.78
CA ALA A 2 -12.95 -10.46 -3.38
C ALA A 2 -12.10 -9.23 -3.12
N THR A 3 -12.62 -8.08 -3.50
CA THR A 3 -11.97 -6.80 -3.24
C THR A 3 -12.67 -6.12 -2.08
N LYS A 4 -11.90 -5.61 -1.15
CA LYS A 4 -12.46 -4.91 0.01
C LYS A 4 -11.91 -3.51 0.09
N SER A 5 -12.69 -2.62 0.67
CA SER A 5 -12.26 -1.25 0.91
C SER A 5 -11.46 -1.17 2.19
N PHE A 6 -10.48 -0.30 2.19
CA PHE A 6 -9.64 -0.05 3.35
C PHE A 6 -9.31 1.43 3.36
N SER A 7 -9.57 2.10 4.47
CA SER A 7 -9.29 3.53 4.56
C SER A 7 -8.33 3.81 5.70
N ILE A 8 -7.50 4.81 5.51
CA ILE A 8 -6.56 5.25 6.52
C ILE A 8 -6.68 6.75 6.70
N ARG A 9 -6.35 7.21 7.88
CA ARG A 9 -6.24 8.64 8.14
C ARG A 9 -4.79 9.03 8.02
N ILE A 10 -4.53 10.12 7.30
CA ILE A 10 -3.18 10.55 7.04
C ILE A 10 -3.13 12.07 7.14
N GLU A 11 -2.02 12.59 7.63
CA GLU A 11 -1.84 14.03 7.71
C GLU A 11 -1.84 14.65 6.32
N GLU A 12 -2.41 15.85 6.22
CA GLU A 12 -2.54 16.54 4.94
C GLU A 12 -1.19 16.73 4.26
N GLU A 13 -0.19 17.15 5.02
CA GLU A 13 1.14 17.37 4.46
C GLU A 13 1.74 16.08 3.91
N MET A 14 1.55 14.98 4.62
CA MET A 14 2.06 13.69 4.18
C MET A 14 1.35 13.23 2.92
N LEU A 15 0.05 13.47 2.83
CA LEU A 15 -0.71 13.12 1.64
C LEU A 15 -0.25 13.93 0.43
N ASP A 16 0.01 15.23 0.64
CA ASP A 16 0.51 16.08 -0.43
C ASP A 16 1.85 15.57 -0.95
N LYS A 17 2.73 15.17 -0.06
CA LYS A 17 4.03 14.63 -0.44
C LYS A 17 3.88 13.31 -1.19
N LEU A 18 2.92 12.50 -0.78
CA LEU A 18 2.64 11.25 -1.49
C LEU A 18 2.22 11.51 -2.92
N HIS A 19 1.37 12.54 -3.13
CA HIS A 19 0.95 12.91 -4.47
C HIS A 19 2.13 13.34 -5.34
N VAL A 20 3.07 14.06 -4.76
CA VAL A 20 4.27 14.48 -5.49
C VAL A 20 5.09 13.26 -5.93
N VAL A 21 5.28 12.31 -5.02
CA VAL A 21 6.03 11.09 -5.34
C VAL A 21 5.33 10.28 -6.40
N ALA A 22 4.01 10.13 -6.29
CA ALA A 22 3.23 9.36 -7.25
C ALA A 22 3.30 10.00 -8.63
N ASP A 23 3.19 11.32 -8.70
CA ASP A 23 3.29 12.04 -9.96
C ASP A 23 4.66 11.84 -10.60
N TYR A 24 5.70 11.90 -9.80
CA TYR A 24 7.06 11.69 -10.30
C TYR A 24 7.21 10.30 -10.92
N GLU A 25 6.56 9.30 -10.31
CA GLU A 25 6.65 7.92 -10.80
C GLU A 25 5.57 7.59 -11.83
N GLY A 26 4.75 8.56 -12.20
CA GLY A 26 3.72 8.36 -13.20
C GLY A 26 2.56 7.50 -12.72
N ARG A 27 2.23 7.57 -11.43
CA ARG A 27 1.17 6.78 -10.82
C ARG A 27 0.18 7.66 -10.10
N SER A 28 -1.02 7.12 -9.87
CA SER A 28 -1.96 7.77 -8.96
C SER A 28 -1.54 7.49 -7.52
N ALA A 29 -2.02 8.32 -6.58
CA ALA A 29 -1.73 8.09 -5.18
C ALA A 29 -2.24 6.73 -4.71
N ASN A 30 -3.43 6.32 -5.18
CA ASN A 30 -3.97 5.00 -4.84
C ASN A 30 -3.06 3.87 -5.30
N SER A 31 -2.58 3.95 -6.54
CA SER A 31 -1.67 2.93 -7.08
C SER A 31 -0.37 2.91 -6.29
N GLN A 32 0.14 4.08 -5.93
CA GLN A 32 1.37 4.17 -5.15
C GLN A 32 1.21 3.48 -3.80
N VAL A 33 0.09 3.72 -3.12
CA VAL A 33 -0.18 3.10 -1.83
C VAL A 33 -0.28 1.58 -1.95
N LEU A 34 -0.96 1.09 -2.99
CA LEU A 34 -1.08 -0.35 -3.19
C LEU A 34 0.28 -1.00 -3.41
N ILE A 35 1.17 -0.35 -4.13
CA ILE A 35 2.51 -0.86 -4.34
C ILE A 35 3.29 -0.92 -3.03
N LEU A 36 3.17 0.13 -2.22
CA LEU A 36 3.84 0.16 -0.92
C LEU A 36 3.34 -0.95 0.00
N ILE A 37 2.03 -1.20 -0.01
CA ILE A 37 1.46 -2.26 0.80
C ILE A 37 1.97 -3.62 0.33
N ARG A 38 1.98 -3.83 -0.98
CA ARG A 38 2.48 -5.09 -1.55
C ARG A 38 3.93 -5.32 -1.15
N ASP A 39 4.77 -4.30 -1.31
CA ASP A 39 6.19 -4.41 -0.97
C ASP A 39 6.36 -4.74 0.51
N CYS A 40 5.59 -4.10 1.38
CA CYS A 40 5.65 -4.34 2.80
C CYS A 40 5.36 -5.80 3.12
N ILE A 41 4.31 -6.35 2.52
CA ILE A 41 3.92 -7.74 2.74
C ILE A 41 4.99 -8.69 2.20
N GLU A 42 5.50 -8.41 1.01
CA GLU A 42 6.51 -9.27 0.40
C GLU A 42 7.79 -9.32 1.23
N GLN A 43 8.19 -8.17 1.77
CA GLN A 43 9.38 -8.12 2.62
C GLN A 43 9.19 -8.92 3.90
N TYR A 44 8.01 -8.84 4.48
CA TYR A 44 7.71 -9.61 5.67
C TYR A 44 7.75 -11.11 5.38
N GLU A 45 7.10 -11.51 4.29
CA GLU A 45 7.02 -12.93 3.94
C GLU A 45 8.38 -13.50 3.57
N ALA A 46 9.26 -12.68 3.02
CA ALA A 46 10.61 -13.13 2.70
C ALA A 46 11.39 -13.48 3.97
N LYS A 47 11.09 -12.81 5.07
CA LYS A 47 11.78 -13.04 6.34
C LYS A 47 11.10 -14.07 7.23
N HIS A 48 9.79 -14.12 7.20
CA HIS A 48 9.00 -14.87 8.18
C HIS A 48 8.13 -15.97 7.58
N GLY A 49 8.13 -16.09 6.24
CA GLY A 49 7.33 -17.09 5.58
C GLY A 49 5.95 -16.56 5.18
N THR A 50 5.26 -17.35 4.40
CA THR A 50 3.96 -16.95 3.84
C THR A 50 2.93 -16.73 4.93
N ILE A 51 2.19 -15.63 4.81
CA ILE A 51 1.13 -15.29 5.75
C ILE A 51 -0.16 -15.94 5.28
N GLY A 52 -0.86 -16.63 6.21
CA GLY A 52 -2.18 -17.13 5.91
C GLY A 52 -3.20 -16.00 5.99
N THR A 53 -4.25 -16.08 5.19
CA THR A 53 -5.29 -15.05 5.22
C THR A 53 -6.27 -15.31 6.35
N ARG A 54 -6.79 -14.22 6.91
CA ARG A 54 -7.78 -14.29 7.96
C ARG A 54 -9.17 -14.48 7.38
N GLY A 55 -9.95 -15.29 8.04
CA GLY A 55 -11.36 -15.41 7.72
C GLY A 55 -11.63 -15.78 6.28
N ALA A 56 -10.77 -16.51 5.72
CA ALA A 56 -10.91 -16.93 4.34
C ALA A 56 -12.14 -17.82 4.14
#